data_b7c2f81420e9221c9089ab6b6187a40a
#
_entry.id   b7c2f81420e9221c9089ab6b6187a40a
#
_cell.length_a   1.000
_cell.length_b   1.000
_cell.length_c   1.000
_cell.angle_alpha   90.00
_cell.angle_beta   90.00
_cell.angle_gamma   90.00
#
_symmetry.space_group_name_H-M   'P 1'
#
loop_
_entity.id
_entity.type
_entity.pdbx_description
1 polymer ?
#
loop_
_entity_poly.entity_id
_entity_poly.type
_entity_poly.pdbx_seq_one_letter_code
_entity_poly.pdbx_strand_id
1 'polypeptide(L)'
;MKRQILISILIAIGINPDYATSFQDHGPGLGSGVSSEEIAAWDTSVFPDGEGLPRGEGSVKNGEVLYKSKCITCHGENGLGTTTGAQLAGAQLDLTSEYPEQTIGSYWPYATTVFDVIRRSMPMTAPGSLSDNEVYALTAYLLFLNNLIDEYGVMNASKLPKVKMPNEDGFI
;
A
#
# COMPACT_ATOMS: atom_id res chain seq x y z
N MET A 1 81.24 38.17 -2.71
CA MET A 1 80.03 37.55 -2.15
C MET A 1 78.86 37.96 -3.01
N LYS A 2 78.38 37.09 -3.90
CA LYS A 2 77.22 37.34 -4.77
C LYS A 2 75.99 36.65 -4.15
N ARG A 3 75.03 37.41 -3.72
CA ARG A 3 73.71 36.93 -3.24
C ARG A 3 72.87 36.56 -4.44
N GLN A 4 72.55 35.30 -4.64
CA GLN A 4 71.56 34.82 -5.58
C GLN A 4 70.18 34.97 -4.93
N ILE A 5 69.31 35.70 -5.57
CA ILE A 5 67.90 35.83 -5.21
C ILE A 5 67.14 34.75 -6.01
N LEU A 6 66.64 33.72 -5.32
CA LEU A 6 65.76 32.74 -5.89
C LEU A 6 64.33 33.34 -5.89
N ILE A 7 63.82 33.64 -7.04
CA ILE A 7 62.43 34.02 -7.24
C ILE A 7 61.61 32.73 -7.40
N SER A 8 60.85 32.39 -6.39
CA SER A 8 59.90 31.30 -6.43
C SER A 8 58.62 31.79 -7.16
N ILE A 9 58.41 31.28 -8.36
CA ILE A 9 57.17 31.49 -9.09
C ILE A 9 56.13 30.50 -8.56
N LEU A 10 55.16 31.00 -7.77
CA LEU A 10 53.95 30.27 -7.39
C LEU A 10 53.01 30.29 -8.61
N ILE A 11 52.89 29.16 -9.30
CA ILE A 11 51.84 28.94 -10.28
C ILE A 11 50.54 28.66 -9.48
N ALA A 12 49.67 29.66 -9.37
CA ALA A 12 48.32 29.45 -8.87
C ALA A 12 47.51 28.77 -10.01
N ILE A 13 47.35 27.45 -9.85
CA ILE A 13 46.39 26.70 -10.67
C ILE A 13 45.02 27.15 -10.17
N GLY A 14 44.40 28.07 -10.86
CA GLY A 14 43.01 28.47 -10.64
C GLY A 14 42.10 27.27 -10.92
N ILE A 15 41.69 26.59 -9.87
CA ILE A 15 40.58 25.64 -9.94
C ILE A 15 39.33 26.49 -10.10
N ASN A 16 38.81 26.56 -11.31
CA ASN A 16 37.56 27.23 -11.62
C ASN A 16 36.44 26.39 -10.99
N PRO A 17 35.71 26.89 -9.98
CA PRO A 17 34.60 26.16 -9.33
C PRO A 17 33.40 25.93 -10.25
N ASP A 18 33.40 26.57 -11.45
CA ASP A 18 32.30 26.47 -12.42
C ASP A 18 32.27 25.17 -13.24
N TYR A 19 33.28 24.29 -13.10
CA TYR A 19 33.24 22.98 -13.78
C TYR A 19 32.40 21.90 -13.05
N ALA A 20 31.86 22.20 -11.87
CA ALA A 20 31.10 21.23 -11.08
C ALA A 20 29.57 21.30 -11.28
N THR A 21 29.05 22.16 -12.16
CA THR A 21 27.62 22.39 -12.29
C THR A 21 27.15 22.33 -13.72
N SER A 22 27.08 21.17 -14.33
CA SER A 22 26.08 20.88 -15.35
C SER A 22 26.12 19.46 -15.87
N PHE A 23 26.12 18.46 -14.97
CA PHE A 23 25.36 17.28 -15.29
C PHE A 23 23.89 17.61 -15.00
N GLN A 24 23.30 18.47 -15.79
CA GLN A 24 21.86 18.41 -16.01
C GLN A 24 21.66 17.07 -16.69
N ASP A 25 21.19 16.10 -15.92
CA ASP A 25 20.68 14.85 -16.45
C ASP A 25 19.44 15.18 -17.29
N HIS A 26 19.72 15.66 -18.50
CA HIS A 26 18.73 15.73 -19.55
C HIS A 26 18.55 14.30 -20.00
N GLY A 27 17.66 13.56 -19.33
CA GLY A 27 17.19 12.29 -19.83
C GLY A 27 16.85 12.40 -21.34
N PRO A 28 16.55 11.32 -22.02
CA PRO A 28 16.37 11.29 -23.48
C PRO A 28 15.25 12.22 -24.00
N GLY A 29 14.62 13.03 -23.15
CA GLY A 29 13.57 13.97 -23.50
C GLY A 29 12.28 13.31 -23.97
N LEU A 30 12.05 12.06 -23.57
CA LEU A 30 10.85 11.30 -23.90
C LEU A 30 9.71 11.65 -22.94
N GLY A 31 8.51 11.76 -23.50
CA GLY A 31 7.31 12.09 -22.75
C GLY A 31 7.11 13.61 -22.55
N SER A 32 6.06 13.94 -21.84
CA SER A 32 5.71 15.31 -21.42
C SER A 32 5.56 15.36 -19.90
N GLY A 33 5.77 16.53 -19.31
CA GLY A 33 5.50 16.75 -17.89
C GLY A 33 4.01 16.57 -17.60
N VAL A 34 3.69 15.96 -16.47
CA VAL A 34 2.32 15.80 -15.96
C VAL A 34 2.03 16.79 -14.84
N SER A 35 0.79 17.26 -14.73
CA SER A 35 0.37 18.17 -13.68
C SER A 35 0.16 17.42 -12.35
N SER A 36 0.17 18.15 -11.24
CA SER A 36 -0.12 17.57 -9.92
C SER A 36 -1.53 16.98 -9.85
N GLU A 37 -2.50 17.55 -10.57
CA GLU A 37 -3.87 17.05 -10.66
C GLU A 37 -3.93 15.71 -11.41
N GLU A 38 -3.18 15.57 -12.48
CA GLU A 38 -3.06 14.31 -13.22
C GLU A 38 -2.42 13.23 -12.34
N ILE A 39 -1.32 13.56 -11.64
CA ILE A 39 -0.69 12.62 -10.70
C ILE A 39 -1.68 12.18 -9.63
N ALA A 40 -2.39 13.12 -8.98
CA ALA A 40 -3.35 12.81 -7.93
C ALA A 40 -4.52 11.92 -8.40
N ALA A 41 -4.92 12.03 -9.67
CA ALA A 41 -5.97 11.18 -10.26
C ALA A 41 -5.50 9.72 -10.46
N TRP A 42 -4.21 9.49 -10.63
CA TRP A 42 -3.63 8.15 -10.83
C TRP A 42 -3.03 7.56 -9.55
N ASP A 43 -2.68 8.40 -8.59
CA ASP A 43 -2.10 7.96 -7.32
C ASP A 43 -3.18 7.45 -6.37
N THR A 44 -3.40 6.16 -6.47
CA THR A 44 -4.32 5.41 -5.59
C THR A 44 -3.59 4.55 -4.58
N SER A 45 -2.27 4.70 -4.47
CA SER A 45 -1.43 3.89 -3.59
C SER A 45 -1.78 4.13 -2.12
N VAL A 46 -1.83 3.05 -1.35
CA VAL A 46 -2.04 3.09 0.10
C VAL A 46 -0.86 2.39 0.77
N PHE A 47 -0.22 3.10 1.70
CA PHE A 47 0.95 2.60 2.41
C PHE A 47 0.59 1.99 3.77
N PRO A 48 1.50 1.18 4.38
CA PRO A 48 1.25 0.53 5.67
C PRO A 48 0.89 1.50 6.81
N ASP A 49 1.49 2.68 6.83
CA ASP A 49 1.26 3.75 7.82
C ASP A 49 -0.07 4.51 7.60
N GLY A 50 -0.76 4.23 6.49
CA GLY A 50 -2.03 4.86 6.11
C GLY A 50 -1.90 6.06 5.19
N GLU A 51 -0.70 6.42 4.73
CA GLU A 51 -0.55 7.39 3.67
C GLU A 51 -1.34 6.92 2.43
N GLY A 52 -2.04 7.82 1.75
CA GLY A 52 -2.89 7.52 0.61
C GLY A 52 -4.30 7.00 0.95
N LEU A 53 -4.63 6.73 2.21
CA LEU A 53 -6.00 6.38 2.60
C LEU A 53 -6.95 7.57 2.38
N PRO A 54 -8.07 7.38 1.65
CA PRO A 54 -9.03 8.45 1.41
C PRO A 54 -9.85 8.77 2.68
N ARG A 55 -10.56 9.89 2.63
CA ARG A 55 -11.57 10.22 3.66
C ARG A 55 -12.75 9.26 3.54
N GLY A 56 -13.26 8.81 4.67
CA GLY A 56 -14.41 7.92 4.74
C GLY A 56 -14.37 7.04 5.96
N GLU A 57 -15.43 6.27 6.15
CA GLU A 57 -15.52 5.26 7.20
C GLU A 57 -16.51 4.15 6.83
N GLY A 58 -16.34 2.98 7.43
CA GLY A 58 -17.25 1.86 7.25
C GLY A 58 -17.28 0.94 8.45
N SER A 59 -18.48 0.45 8.80
CA SER A 59 -18.70 -0.48 9.91
C SER A 59 -18.70 -1.94 9.44
N VAL A 60 -18.41 -2.86 10.36
CA VAL A 60 -18.56 -4.31 10.16
C VAL A 60 -19.96 -4.67 9.64
N LYS A 61 -21.01 -4.12 10.25
CA LYS A 61 -22.39 -4.37 9.85
C LYS A 61 -22.70 -3.97 8.40
N ASN A 62 -22.20 -2.79 7.97
CA ASN A 62 -22.38 -2.36 6.59
C ASN A 62 -21.55 -3.24 5.63
N GLY A 63 -20.36 -3.64 6.04
CA GLY A 63 -19.49 -4.53 5.29
C GLY A 63 -20.10 -5.91 5.07
N GLU A 64 -20.79 -6.46 6.08
CA GLU A 64 -21.52 -7.72 5.98
C GLU A 64 -22.58 -7.67 4.87
N VAL A 65 -23.39 -6.60 4.83
CA VAL A 65 -24.42 -6.41 3.81
C VAL A 65 -23.81 -6.33 2.41
N LEU A 66 -22.72 -5.56 2.27
CA LEU A 66 -22.01 -5.43 1.00
C LEU A 66 -21.36 -6.74 0.57
N TYR A 67 -20.74 -7.46 1.50
CA TYR A 67 -20.12 -8.75 1.25
C TYR A 67 -21.13 -9.77 0.70
N LYS A 68 -22.30 -9.88 1.34
CA LYS A 68 -23.38 -10.77 0.89
C LYS A 68 -23.90 -10.42 -0.49
N SER A 69 -23.84 -9.16 -0.90
CA SER A 69 -24.34 -8.72 -2.21
C SER A 69 -23.32 -8.76 -3.33
N LYS A 70 -22.02 -8.55 -3.02
CA LYS A 70 -20.99 -8.33 -4.04
C LYS A 70 -19.83 -9.35 -4.02
N CYS A 71 -19.61 -10.07 -2.91
CA CYS A 71 -18.39 -10.86 -2.70
C CYS A 71 -18.67 -12.37 -2.50
N ILE A 72 -19.79 -12.70 -1.86
CA ILE A 72 -20.11 -14.07 -1.40
C ILE A 72 -20.12 -15.10 -2.54
N THR A 73 -20.54 -14.73 -3.74
CA THR A 73 -20.60 -15.63 -4.88
C THR A 73 -19.24 -16.22 -5.24
N CYS A 74 -18.17 -15.45 -5.10
CA CYS A 74 -16.80 -15.89 -5.35
C CYS A 74 -16.10 -16.35 -4.08
N HIS A 75 -16.21 -15.61 -2.97
CA HIS A 75 -15.44 -15.87 -1.75
C HIS A 75 -16.15 -16.75 -0.71
N GLY A 76 -17.38 -17.18 -1.01
CA GLY A 76 -18.14 -18.09 -0.13
C GLY A 76 -18.71 -17.42 1.13
N GLU A 77 -19.53 -18.18 1.86
CA GLU A 77 -20.02 -17.70 3.15
C GLU A 77 -18.87 -17.52 4.13
N ASN A 78 -18.91 -16.44 4.89
CA ASN A 78 -17.89 -16.10 5.89
C ASN A 78 -16.44 -16.05 5.34
N GLY A 79 -16.27 -15.87 4.04
CA GLY A 79 -14.95 -15.80 3.43
C GLY A 79 -14.19 -17.12 3.34
N LEU A 80 -14.90 -18.26 3.41
CA LEU A 80 -14.27 -19.59 3.38
C LEU A 80 -13.80 -20.05 1.98
N GLY A 81 -13.98 -19.19 0.98
CA GLY A 81 -13.59 -19.49 -0.40
C GLY A 81 -14.60 -20.35 -1.16
N THR A 82 -14.38 -20.45 -2.47
CA THR A 82 -15.08 -21.34 -3.39
C THR A 82 -14.11 -21.83 -4.46
N THR A 83 -14.59 -22.56 -5.46
CA THR A 83 -13.75 -22.91 -6.62
C THR A 83 -13.35 -21.72 -7.49
N THR A 84 -14.02 -20.57 -7.33
CA THR A 84 -13.82 -19.38 -8.18
C THR A 84 -13.16 -18.21 -7.43
N GLY A 85 -13.12 -18.24 -6.10
CA GLY A 85 -12.52 -17.17 -5.30
C GLY A 85 -11.79 -17.71 -4.08
N ALA A 86 -10.65 -17.10 -3.79
CA ALA A 86 -9.80 -17.52 -2.69
C ALA A 86 -10.49 -17.38 -1.33
N GLN A 87 -10.08 -18.22 -0.40
CA GLN A 87 -10.41 -18.12 1.01
C GLN A 87 -9.84 -16.81 1.60
N LEU A 88 -10.67 -16.07 2.32
CA LEU A 88 -10.32 -14.77 2.93
C LEU A 88 -10.23 -14.86 4.45
N ALA A 89 -10.85 -15.86 5.07
CA ALA A 89 -10.90 -16.05 6.51
C ALA A 89 -10.96 -17.54 6.89
N GLY A 90 -10.78 -17.85 8.18
CA GLY A 90 -10.98 -19.20 8.70
C GLY A 90 -9.83 -20.17 8.42
N ALA A 91 -8.59 -19.69 8.27
CA ALA A 91 -7.41 -20.54 8.10
C ALA A 91 -7.30 -21.55 9.26
N GLN A 92 -7.13 -22.83 8.90
CA GLN A 92 -6.91 -23.92 9.84
C GLN A 92 -5.44 -24.34 9.89
N LEU A 93 -4.71 -24.12 8.80
CA LEU A 93 -3.29 -24.45 8.65
C LEU A 93 -2.45 -23.17 8.68
N ASP A 94 -1.43 -23.17 9.54
CA ASP A 94 -0.52 -22.04 9.66
C ASP A 94 0.46 -21.96 8.46
N LEU A 95 1.23 -20.85 8.42
CA LEU A 95 2.16 -20.57 7.31
C LEU A 95 3.37 -21.51 7.28
N THR A 96 3.60 -22.31 8.33
CA THR A 96 4.70 -23.29 8.41
C THR A 96 4.28 -24.68 7.97
N SER A 97 3.00 -24.90 7.69
CA SER A 97 2.47 -26.17 7.22
C SER A 97 2.91 -26.48 5.79
N GLU A 98 2.83 -27.76 5.38
CA GLU A 98 3.14 -28.18 4.01
C GLU A 98 2.23 -27.50 2.97
N TYR A 99 0.98 -27.22 3.36
CA TYR A 99 -0.03 -26.53 2.52
C TYR A 99 -0.60 -25.34 3.30
N PRO A 100 0.09 -24.20 3.35
CA PRO A 100 -0.33 -23.07 4.17
C PRO A 100 -1.60 -22.41 3.61
N GLU A 101 -2.52 -22.03 4.49
CA GLU A 101 -3.72 -21.27 4.12
C GLU A 101 -3.47 -19.78 4.30
N GLN A 102 -3.33 -19.09 3.17
CA GLN A 102 -2.99 -17.66 3.10
C GLN A 102 -4.26 -16.79 3.11
N THR A 103 -4.88 -16.65 4.29
CA THR A 103 -6.02 -15.76 4.48
C THR A 103 -5.59 -14.35 4.89
N ILE A 104 -6.55 -13.43 4.99
CA ILE A 104 -6.28 -12.08 5.51
C ILE A 104 -5.69 -12.15 6.92
N GLY A 105 -6.23 -12.98 7.79
CA GLY A 105 -5.78 -13.10 9.19
C GLY A 105 -4.50 -13.90 9.39
N SER A 106 -4.13 -14.78 8.46
CA SER A 106 -2.92 -15.60 8.61
C SER A 106 -1.70 -15.02 7.87
N TYR A 107 -1.90 -14.40 6.69
CA TYR A 107 -0.82 -14.07 5.77
C TYR A 107 -0.55 -12.56 5.63
N TRP A 108 -1.60 -11.74 5.57
CA TRP A 108 -1.46 -10.32 5.21
C TRP A 108 -0.80 -9.50 6.33
N PRO A 109 0.28 -8.75 6.03
CA PRO A 109 1.01 -8.03 7.07
C PRO A 109 0.33 -6.75 7.54
N TYR A 110 -0.49 -6.10 6.67
CA TYR A 110 -1.10 -4.80 6.97
C TYR A 110 -2.58 -4.76 6.58
N ALA A 111 -3.41 -4.22 7.46
CA ALA A 111 -4.83 -4.02 7.18
C ALA A 111 -5.06 -2.98 6.06
N THR A 112 -4.15 -2.04 5.89
CA THR A 112 -4.16 -1.06 4.80
C THR A 112 -3.99 -1.71 3.43
N THR A 113 -3.23 -2.80 3.32
CA THR A 113 -3.09 -3.58 2.09
C THR A 113 -4.41 -4.26 1.70
N VAL A 114 -5.20 -4.71 2.68
CA VAL A 114 -6.54 -5.27 2.41
C VAL A 114 -7.44 -4.21 1.77
N PHE A 115 -7.46 -3.00 2.34
CA PHE A 115 -8.19 -1.86 1.79
C PHE A 115 -7.75 -1.55 0.34
N ASP A 116 -6.45 -1.48 0.11
CA ASP A 116 -5.87 -1.14 -1.19
C ASP A 116 -6.25 -2.15 -2.28
N VAL A 117 -6.16 -3.44 -1.99
CA VAL A 117 -6.55 -4.50 -2.94
C VAL A 117 -8.04 -4.46 -3.24
N ILE A 118 -8.90 -4.27 -2.24
CA ILE A 118 -10.35 -4.15 -2.46
C ILE A 118 -10.64 -2.93 -3.35
N ARG A 119 -10.07 -1.77 -3.03
CA ARG A 119 -10.30 -0.53 -3.76
C ARG A 119 -9.93 -0.64 -5.24
N ARG A 120 -8.78 -1.23 -5.53
CA ARG A 120 -8.24 -1.28 -6.89
C ARG A 120 -8.70 -2.46 -7.73
N SER A 121 -9.04 -3.59 -7.09
CA SER A 121 -9.20 -4.86 -7.81
C SER A 121 -10.56 -5.52 -7.62
N MET A 122 -11.33 -5.16 -6.58
CA MET A 122 -12.57 -5.85 -6.24
C MET A 122 -13.80 -4.95 -6.37
N PRO A 123 -14.96 -5.54 -6.77
CA PRO A 123 -15.11 -6.90 -7.30
C PRO A 123 -14.44 -7.03 -8.69
N MET A 124 -13.87 -8.19 -9.01
CA MET A 124 -13.13 -8.40 -10.27
C MET A 124 -13.96 -8.11 -11.52
N THR A 125 -15.28 -8.22 -11.44
CA THR A 125 -16.20 -7.91 -12.55
C THR A 125 -16.40 -6.40 -12.76
N ALA A 126 -16.01 -5.55 -11.76
CA ALA A 126 -16.16 -4.11 -11.81
C ALA A 126 -15.09 -3.45 -10.88
N PRO A 127 -13.79 -3.54 -11.20
CA PRO A 127 -12.74 -2.92 -10.40
C PRO A 127 -12.93 -1.41 -10.26
N GLY A 128 -12.66 -0.86 -9.07
CA GLY A 128 -12.79 0.58 -8.82
C GLY A 128 -14.24 1.10 -8.72
N SER A 129 -15.25 0.23 -8.70
CA SER A 129 -16.66 0.64 -8.62
C SER A 129 -17.16 0.90 -7.21
N LEU A 130 -16.42 0.55 -6.19
CA LEU A 130 -16.77 0.76 -4.80
C LEU A 130 -16.41 2.19 -4.35
N SER A 131 -17.30 2.82 -3.62
CA SER A 131 -16.97 4.06 -2.90
C SER A 131 -16.00 3.79 -1.75
N ASP A 132 -15.26 4.81 -1.32
CA ASP A 132 -14.31 4.70 -0.21
C ASP A 132 -14.97 4.17 1.07
N ASN A 133 -16.21 4.59 1.37
CA ASN A 133 -16.98 4.08 2.51
C ASN A 133 -17.31 2.59 2.38
N GLU A 134 -17.65 2.12 1.17
CA GLU A 134 -17.90 0.69 0.92
C GLU A 134 -16.61 -0.12 1.09
N VAL A 135 -15.46 0.41 0.65
CA VAL A 135 -14.17 -0.25 0.83
C VAL A 135 -13.80 -0.34 2.31
N TYR A 136 -13.98 0.74 3.09
CA TYR A 136 -13.78 0.68 4.55
C TYR A 136 -14.70 -0.32 5.22
N ALA A 137 -15.97 -0.38 4.83
CA ALA A 137 -16.94 -1.30 5.40
C ALA A 137 -16.58 -2.77 5.11
N LEU A 138 -16.24 -3.07 3.85
CA LEU A 138 -15.78 -4.41 3.46
C LEU A 138 -14.51 -4.80 4.18
N THR A 139 -13.55 -3.89 4.27
CA THR A 139 -12.31 -4.12 5.04
C THR A 139 -12.62 -4.41 6.50
N ALA A 140 -13.49 -3.62 7.15
CA ALA A 140 -13.91 -3.86 8.53
C ALA A 140 -14.54 -5.25 8.71
N TYR A 141 -15.44 -5.65 7.81
CA TYR A 141 -16.07 -6.96 7.87
C TYR A 141 -15.07 -8.11 7.72
N LEU A 142 -14.12 -7.99 6.78
CA LEU A 142 -13.09 -9.01 6.59
C LEU A 142 -12.12 -9.10 7.78
N LEU A 143 -11.77 -7.98 8.41
CA LEU A 143 -11.00 -7.98 9.66
C LEU A 143 -11.77 -8.65 10.79
N PHE A 144 -13.09 -8.41 10.91
CA PHE A 144 -13.98 -9.07 11.87
C PHE A 144 -14.03 -10.60 11.64
N LEU A 145 -14.21 -11.05 10.40
CA LEU A 145 -14.22 -12.49 10.07
C LEU A 145 -12.91 -13.20 10.47
N ASN A 146 -11.81 -12.47 10.54
CA ASN A 146 -10.50 -12.97 10.97
C ASN A 146 -10.21 -12.69 12.46
N ASN A 147 -11.21 -12.29 13.27
CA ASN A 147 -11.10 -12.00 14.70
C ASN A 147 -10.07 -10.90 15.06
N LEU A 148 -9.83 -9.96 14.13
CA LEU A 148 -8.89 -8.86 14.34
C LEU A 148 -9.54 -7.61 14.93
N ILE A 149 -10.85 -7.47 14.79
CA ILE A 149 -11.69 -6.44 15.41
C ILE A 149 -13.02 -7.04 15.87
N ASP A 150 -13.76 -6.33 16.71
CA ASP A 150 -15.09 -6.75 17.17
C ASP A 150 -16.21 -6.41 16.16
N GLU A 151 -17.41 -6.91 16.41
CA GLU A 151 -18.60 -6.73 15.55
C GLU A 151 -19.09 -5.26 15.46
N TYR A 152 -18.72 -4.42 16.42
CA TYR A 152 -19.05 -2.99 16.44
C TYR A 152 -17.97 -2.14 15.78
N GLY A 153 -16.94 -2.78 15.23
CA GLY A 153 -15.80 -2.13 14.63
C GLY A 153 -16.17 -1.19 13.49
N VAL A 154 -15.57 -0.01 13.50
CA VAL A 154 -15.68 0.99 12.42
C VAL A 154 -14.27 1.36 11.99
N MET A 155 -13.95 1.15 10.72
CA MET A 155 -12.66 1.50 10.14
C MET A 155 -12.71 2.82 9.38
N ASN A 156 -11.62 3.56 9.43
CA ASN A 156 -11.36 4.79 8.69
C ASN A 156 -9.84 5.01 8.58
N ALA A 157 -9.41 6.09 7.93
CA ALA A 157 -8.00 6.39 7.70
C ALA A 157 -7.13 6.46 8.99
N SER A 158 -7.72 6.85 10.14
CA SER A 158 -6.97 6.97 11.40
C SER A 158 -6.90 5.67 12.20
N LYS A 159 -7.82 4.74 11.98
CA LYS A 159 -7.94 3.49 12.74
C LYS A 159 -7.30 2.31 12.00
N LEU A 160 -7.47 2.25 10.67
CA LEU A 160 -7.04 1.11 9.87
C LEU A 160 -5.54 0.79 10.00
N PRO A 161 -4.61 1.77 9.97
CA PRO A 161 -3.18 1.50 10.14
C PRO A 161 -2.79 0.98 11.54
N LYS A 162 -3.70 1.08 12.51
CA LYS A 162 -3.46 0.65 13.90
C LYS A 162 -3.92 -0.78 14.18
N VAL A 163 -4.56 -1.43 13.22
CA VAL A 163 -4.95 -2.83 13.35
C VAL A 163 -3.70 -3.69 13.32
N LYS A 164 -3.44 -4.39 14.44
CA LYS A 164 -2.29 -5.31 14.54
C LYS A 164 -2.61 -6.59 13.78
N MET A 165 -1.88 -6.81 12.70
CA MET A 165 -2.02 -8.03 11.91
C MET A 165 -1.09 -9.13 12.44
N PRO A 166 -1.55 -10.41 12.49
CA PRO A 166 -0.74 -11.51 13.06
C PRO A 166 0.60 -11.73 12.35
N ASN A 167 0.67 -11.46 11.04
CA ASN A 167 1.87 -11.69 10.23
C ASN A 167 2.63 -10.39 9.89
N GLU A 168 2.46 -9.34 10.69
CA GLU A 168 3.13 -8.05 10.45
C GLU A 168 4.66 -8.17 10.43
N ASP A 169 5.21 -9.01 11.30
CA ASP A 169 6.65 -9.24 11.44
C ASP A 169 7.12 -10.51 10.68
N GLY A 170 6.25 -11.16 9.91
CA GLY A 170 6.56 -12.44 9.25
C GLY A 170 7.26 -12.32 7.90
N PHE A 171 7.39 -11.13 7.34
CA PHE A 171 8.12 -10.86 6.10
C PHE A 171 9.51 -10.32 6.42
N ILE A 172 10.54 -10.97 5.85
CA ILE A 172 11.95 -10.64 6.05
C ILE A 172 12.50 -9.98 4.77
#